data_6efd7e4940a00aa61742141cbb0c77b8
#
_entry.id   6efd7e4940a00aa61742141cbb0c77b8
#
_cell.length_a   1.000
_cell.length_b   1.000
_cell.length_c   1.000
_cell.angle_alpha   90.00
_cell.angle_beta   90.00
_cell.angle_gamma   90.00
#
_symmetry.space_group_name_H-M   'P 1'
#
loop_
_entity.id
_entity.type
_entity.pdbx_description
1 polymer ?
#
loop_
_entity_poly.entity_id
_entity_poly.type
_entity_poly.pdbx_seq_one_letter_code
_entity_poly.pdbx_strand_id
1 'polypeptide(L)'
;LGDVYKRQDILTGEHDFASFCGNPKMKKSTVREIYSIDVSLKGSFLNLTYHGSGFLQYMVRILSGTLLEVGQGKRTPESMYELLEERNRSLAGATAPAKGLCLLKVDYSKEA
;
A
#
# COMPACT_ATOMS: atom_id res chain seq x y z
N LEU A 1 3.80 15.79 1.43
CA LEU A 1 4.80 14.77 1.15
C LEU A 1 5.57 14.35 2.39
N GLY A 2 5.85 15.29 3.29
CA GLY A 2 6.56 14.94 4.51
C GLY A 2 5.86 13.86 5.31
N ASP A 3 4.53 13.87 5.35
CA ASP A 3 3.77 12.86 6.08
C ASP A 3 3.89 11.50 5.42
N VAL A 4 3.97 11.44 4.09
CA VAL A 4 4.16 10.16 3.40
C VAL A 4 5.53 9.58 3.74
N TYR A 5 6.58 10.43 3.73
CA TYR A 5 7.91 9.97 4.08
C TYR A 5 7.98 9.48 5.53
N LYS A 6 7.27 10.14 6.43
CA LYS A 6 7.41 9.83 7.84
C LYS A 6 6.57 8.67 8.30
N ARG A 7 5.44 8.41 7.64
CA ARG A 7 4.47 7.48 8.19
C ARG A 7 4.16 6.29 7.31
N GLN A 8 4.86 6.13 6.17
CA GLN A 8 4.65 4.90 5.42
C GLN A 8 5.09 3.68 6.22
N ASP A 9 5.91 3.86 7.26
CA ASP A 9 6.34 2.76 8.08
C ASP A 9 5.20 2.10 8.86
N ILE A 10 4.06 2.78 9.04
CA ILE A 10 2.90 2.16 9.68
C ILE A 10 2.48 0.91 8.92
N LEU A 11 2.67 0.90 7.61
CA LEU A 11 2.24 -0.20 6.77
C LEU A 11 3.26 -1.33 6.66
N THR A 12 4.49 -1.13 7.15
CA THR A 12 5.49 -2.20 7.08
C THR A 12 5.20 -3.25 8.15
N GLY A 13 5.68 -4.46 7.91
CA GLY A 13 5.43 -5.59 8.79
C GLY A 13 4.25 -6.42 8.30
N GLU A 14 3.86 -7.37 9.11
CA GLU A 14 2.76 -8.26 8.77
C GLU A 14 1.45 -7.67 9.26
N HIS A 15 0.50 -7.52 8.35
CA HIS A 15 -0.81 -6.96 8.67
C HIS A 15 -1.88 -7.60 7.80
N ASP A 16 -3.12 -7.45 8.23
CA ASP A 16 -4.25 -7.83 7.39
C ASP A 16 -4.59 -6.64 6.50
N PHE A 17 -4.32 -6.76 5.21
CA PHE A 17 -4.51 -5.67 4.27
C PHE A 17 -5.86 -5.73 3.55
N ALA A 18 -6.89 -6.25 4.21
CA ALA A 18 -8.22 -6.37 3.61
C ALA A 18 -8.77 -5.03 3.13
N SER A 19 -8.48 -3.92 3.83
CA SER A 19 -8.92 -2.59 3.38
C SER A 19 -8.29 -2.19 2.05
N PHE A 20 -7.20 -2.86 1.65
CA PHE A 20 -6.48 -2.54 0.43
C PHE A 20 -6.60 -3.65 -0.61
N CYS A 21 -7.62 -4.49 -0.48
CA CYS A 21 -7.86 -5.59 -1.42
C CYS A 21 -9.03 -5.23 -2.33
N GLY A 22 -8.81 -5.31 -3.64
CA GLY A 22 -9.86 -5.01 -4.61
C GLY A 22 -10.83 -6.16 -4.86
N ASN A 23 -10.60 -7.32 -4.22
CA ASN A 23 -11.47 -8.47 -4.40
C ASN A 23 -12.25 -8.73 -3.13
N PRO A 24 -13.53 -8.33 -3.06
CA PRO A 24 -14.31 -8.51 -1.84
C PRO A 24 -14.66 -9.96 -1.55
N LYS A 25 -14.46 -10.86 -2.52
CA LYS A 25 -14.75 -12.27 -2.35
C LYS A 25 -13.49 -13.10 -2.25
N MET A 26 -12.46 -12.54 -1.66
CA MET A 26 -11.19 -13.21 -1.51
C MET A 26 -11.35 -14.47 -0.69
N LYS A 27 -10.91 -15.61 -1.23
CA LYS A 27 -11.03 -16.88 -0.53
C LYS A 27 -9.81 -17.23 0.30
N LYS A 28 -8.68 -16.64 -0.03
CA LYS A 28 -7.45 -16.87 0.72
C LYS A 28 -7.27 -15.75 1.71
N SER A 29 -6.33 -15.94 2.64
CA SER A 29 -6.03 -14.92 3.63
C SER A 29 -5.64 -13.61 2.99
N THR A 30 -6.06 -12.48 3.59
CA THR A 30 -5.65 -11.14 3.17
C THR A 30 -4.45 -10.64 3.97
N VAL A 31 -3.83 -11.51 4.76
CA VAL A 31 -2.64 -11.13 5.51
C VAL A 31 -1.42 -11.20 4.59
N ARG A 32 -0.63 -10.13 4.60
CA ARG A 32 0.62 -10.05 3.82
C ARG A 32 1.64 -9.31 4.65
N GLU A 33 2.89 -9.42 4.24
CA GLU A 33 3.96 -8.67 4.92
C GLU A 33 4.61 -7.71 3.94
N ILE A 34 4.70 -6.44 4.31
CA ILE A 34 5.43 -5.43 3.54
C ILE A 34 6.77 -5.25 4.23
N TYR A 35 7.86 -5.55 3.50
CA TYR A 35 9.21 -5.41 4.04
C TYR A 35 9.64 -3.94 4.01
N SER A 36 9.33 -3.23 2.96
CA SER A 36 9.71 -1.83 2.86
C SER A 36 8.84 -1.09 1.84
N ILE A 37 8.71 0.20 2.04
CA ILE A 37 8.10 1.11 1.08
C ILE A 37 9.09 2.26 0.93
N ASP A 38 9.71 2.36 -0.25
CA ASP A 38 10.66 3.43 -0.52
C ASP A 38 9.96 4.56 -1.26
N VAL A 39 10.15 5.78 -0.76
CA VAL A 39 9.52 6.96 -1.33
C VAL A 39 10.62 7.85 -1.88
N SER A 40 10.54 8.23 -3.15
CA SER A 40 11.51 9.14 -3.73
C SER A 40 10.83 10.09 -4.70
N LEU A 41 11.44 11.27 -4.84
CA LEU A 41 10.93 12.28 -5.74
C LEU A 41 11.99 12.54 -6.79
N LYS A 42 11.64 12.42 -8.07
CA LYS A 42 12.55 12.70 -9.16
C LYS A 42 11.86 13.71 -10.07
N GLY A 43 12.32 14.96 -10.03
CA GLY A 43 11.64 16.02 -10.74
C GLY A 43 10.24 16.18 -10.20
N SER A 44 9.23 16.04 -11.05
CA SER A 44 7.85 16.12 -10.61
C SER A 44 7.22 14.75 -10.38
N PHE A 45 8.02 13.66 -10.46
CA PHE A 45 7.48 12.32 -10.28
C PHE A 45 7.73 11.81 -8.87
N LEU A 46 6.67 11.30 -8.25
CA LEU A 46 6.77 10.63 -6.96
C LEU A 46 6.82 9.13 -7.21
N ASN A 47 7.88 8.49 -6.74
CA ASN A 47 8.04 7.04 -6.89
C ASN A 47 7.84 6.36 -5.56
N LEU A 48 6.93 5.38 -5.54
CA LEU A 48 6.68 4.54 -4.38
C LEU A 48 7.06 3.12 -4.76
N THR A 49 8.05 2.56 -4.10
CA THR A 49 8.52 1.21 -4.39
C THR A 49 8.17 0.31 -3.22
N TYR A 50 7.37 -0.72 -3.49
CA TYR A 50 6.90 -1.65 -2.48
C TYR A 50 7.64 -2.97 -2.60
N HIS A 51 8.10 -3.50 -1.47
CA HIS A 51 8.74 -4.80 -1.40
C HIS A 51 8.03 -5.61 -0.32
N GLY A 52 7.52 -6.77 -0.65
CA GLY A 52 6.76 -7.56 0.32
C GLY A 52 6.66 -9.02 -0.06
N SER A 53 5.98 -9.79 0.78
CA SER A 53 5.82 -11.22 0.59
C SER A 53 4.89 -11.55 -0.58
N GLY A 54 4.00 -10.64 -0.89
CA GLY A 54 3.04 -10.78 -1.98
C GLY A 54 2.03 -9.66 -1.85
N PHE A 55 1.22 -9.46 -2.89
CA PHE A 55 0.26 -8.38 -2.87
C PHE A 55 -1.11 -8.89 -3.30
N LEU A 56 -2.14 -8.39 -2.61
CA LEU A 56 -3.53 -8.69 -2.96
C LEU A 56 -3.90 -7.95 -4.24
N GLN A 57 -5.03 -8.31 -4.83
CA GLN A 57 -5.50 -7.66 -6.05
C GLN A 57 -5.65 -6.16 -5.82
N TYR A 58 -5.01 -5.37 -6.65
CA TYR A 58 -5.01 -3.90 -6.62
C TYR A 58 -4.38 -3.30 -5.36
N MET A 59 -3.76 -4.12 -4.50
CA MET A 59 -3.25 -3.66 -3.19
C MET A 59 -2.30 -2.48 -3.33
N VAL A 60 -1.29 -2.60 -4.19
CA VAL A 60 -0.29 -1.53 -4.35
C VAL A 60 -0.95 -0.23 -4.84
N ARG A 61 -1.91 -0.37 -5.76
CA ARG A 61 -2.59 0.80 -6.30
C ARG A 61 -3.49 1.46 -5.28
N ILE A 62 -4.16 0.68 -4.43
CA ILE A 62 -5.02 1.23 -3.38
C ILE A 62 -4.18 1.87 -2.27
N LEU A 63 -3.07 1.22 -1.90
CA LEU A 63 -2.15 1.80 -0.93
C LEU A 63 -1.61 3.13 -1.44
N SER A 64 -1.21 3.17 -2.71
CA SER A 64 -0.66 4.39 -3.30
C SER A 64 -1.69 5.51 -3.33
N GLY A 65 -2.93 5.19 -3.73
CA GLY A 65 -3.99 6.19 -3.73
C GLY A 65 -4.29 6.73 -2.33
N THR A 66 -4.27 5.84 -1.33
CA THR A 66 -4.51 6.26 0.04
C THR A 66 -3.37 7.12 0.58
N LEU A 67 -2.10 6.74 0.29
CA LEU A 67 -0.96 7.53 0.70
C LEU A 67 -0.94 8.89 0.04
N LEU A 68 -1.40 8.99 -1.21
CA LEU A 68 -1.52 10.27 -1.87
C LEU A 68 -2.51 11.18 -1.14
N GLU A 69 -3.59 10.62 -0.62
CA GLU A 69 -4.55 11.41 0.16
C GLU A 69 -3.91 11.94 1.44
N VAL A 70 -3.03 11.16 2.07
CA VAL A 70 -2.28 11.64 3.22
C VAL A 70 -1.38 12.80 2.81
N GLY A 71 -0.67 12.67 1.70
CA GLY A 71 0.22 13.72 1.22
C GLY A 71 -0.51 14.99 0.81
N GLN A 72 -1.78 14.87 0.42
CA GLN A 72 -2.59 16.02 0.02
C GLN A 72 -3.34 16.64 1.20
N GLY A 73 -3.16 16.10 2.40
CA GLY A 73 -3.85 16.61 3.57
C GLY A 73 -5.31 16.20 3.67
N LYS A 74 -5.76 15.27 2.82
CA LYS A 74 -7.16 14.83 2.85
C LYS A 74 -7.43 13.79 3.91
N ARG A 75 -6.39 13.18 4.44
CA ARG A 75 -6.52 12.23 5.53
C ARG A 75 -5.24 12.28 6.38
N THR A 76 -5.34 11.96 7.65
CA THR A 76 -4.19 11.99 8.54
C THR A 76 -3.34 10.72 8.35
N PRO A 77 -2.02 10.80 8.58
CA PRO A 77 -1.18 9.60 8.52
C PRO A 77 -1.65 8.52 9.49
N GLU A 78 -2.15 8.91 10.65
CA GLU A 78 -2.60 7.96 11.65
C GLU A 78 -3.84 7.18 11.23
N SER A 79 -4.58 7.68 10.25
CA SER A 79 -5.74 6.95 9.73
C SER A 79 -5.34 5.60 9.14
N MET A 80 -4.06 5.41 8.80
CA MET A 80 -3.58 4.12 8.30
C MET A 80 -3.76 3.02 9.33
N TYR A 81 -3.57 3.33 10.62
CA TYR A 81 -3.79 2.34 11.67
C TYR A 81 -5.24 1.86 11.67
N GLU A 82 -6.18 2.81 11.49
CA GLU A 82 -7.59 2.47 11.47
C GLU A 82 -7.92 1.57 10.29
N LEU A 83 -7.31 1.83 9.14
CA LEU A 83 -7.55 1.01 7.97
C LEU A 83 -7.08 -0.42 8.17
N LEU A 84 -5.95 -0.60 8.84
CA LEU A 84 -5.45 -1.94 9.13
C LEU A 84 -6.34 -2.67 10.12
N GLU A 85 -6.92 -1.92 11.08
CA GLU A 85 -7.78 -2.51 12.07
C GLU A 85 -9.17 -2.82 11.56
N GLU A 86 -9.77 -1.91 10.81
CA GLU A 86 -11.15 -2.05 10.38
C GLU A 86 -11.35 -3.06 9.27
N ARG A 87 -10.33 -3.31 8.48
CA ARG A 87 -10.37 -4.28 7.38
C ARG A 87 -11.56 -4.05 6.46
N ASN A 88 -11.77 -2.79 6.08
CA ASN A 88 -12.90 -2.38 5.26
C ASN A 88 -12.43 -1.54 4.08
N ARG A 89 -12.59 -2.08 2.86
CA ARG A 89 -12.13 -1.42 1.64
C ARG A 89 -12.74 -0.03 1.45
N SER A 90 -14.00 0.14 1.86
CA SER A 90 -14.69 1.40 1.62
C SER A 90 -14.08 2.56 2.41
N LEU A 91 -13.29 2.29 3.43
CA LEU A 91 -12.65 3.34 4.22
C LEU A 91 -11.32 3.79 3.62
N ALA A 92 -10.74 3.02 2.72
CA ALA A 92 -9.48 3.37 2.09
C ALA A 92 -9.70 4.35 0.95
N GLY A 93 -8.60 4.88 0.40
CA GLY A 93 -8.67 5.84 -0.69
C GLY A 93 -8.94 5.22 -2.03
N ALA A 94 -8.98 6.05 -3.05
CA ALA A 94 -9.23 5.60 -4.41
C ALA A 94 -8.05 4.80 -4.95
N THR A 95 -8.34 3.90 -5.89
CA THR A 95 -7.29 3.11 -6.54
C THR A 95 -6.51 4.02 -7.51
N ALA A 96 -5.19 4.06 -7.36
CA ALA A 96 -4.36 4.83 -8.29
C ALA A 96 -4.39 4.21 -9.69
N PRO A 97 -4.20 5.01 -10.75
CA PRO A 97 -4.28 4.49 -12.11
C PRO A 97 -3.21 3.43 -12.41
N ALA A 98 -3.61 2.41 -13.16
CA ALA A 98 -2.71 1.31 -13.49
C ALA A 98 -1.54 1.73 -14.35
N LYS A 99 -1.65 2.81 -15.12
CA LYS A 99 -0.57 3.21 -16.01
C LYS A 99 0.69 3.63 -15.26
N GLY A 100 0.59 3.89 -13.97
CA GLY A 100 1.77 4.20 -13.17
C GLY A 100 2.39 2.99 -12.49
N LEU A 101 1.81 1.80 -12.70
CA LEU A 101 2.28 0.61 -12.01
C LEU A 101 3.35 -0.11 -12.83
N CYS A 102 4.44 -0.48 -12.18
CA CYS A 102 5.52 -1.21 -12.83
C CYS A 102 5.99 -2.33 -11.91
N LEU A 103 5.99 -3.56 -12.42
CA LEU A 103 6.52 -4.69 -11.67
C LEU A 103 8.02 -4.76 -11.92
N LEU A 104 8.83 -4.53 -10.89
CA LEU A 104 10.27 -4.46 -11.04
C LEU A 104 10.93 -5.82 -10.92
N LYS A 105 10.48 -6.67 -9.99
CA LYS A 105 11.17 -7.91 -9.74
C LYS A 105 10.28 -8.87 -8.99
N VAL A 106 10.37 -10.15 -9.33
CA VAL A 106 9.75 -11.21 -8.55
C VAL A 106 10.87 -12.17 -8.16
N ASP A 107 10.98 -12.45 -6.86
CA ASP A 107 12.05 -13.29 -6.36
C ASP A 107 11.44 -14.59 -5.85
N TYR A 108 11.78 -15.69 -6.54
CA TYR A 108 11.24 -16.99 -6.19
C TYR A 108 12.19 -17.78 -5.32
N SER A 109 13.34 -17.23 -4.99
CA SER A 109 14.37 -18.02 -4.35
C SER A 109 14.15 -18.22 -2.87
N LYS A 110 13.13 -17.59 -2.31
CA LYS A 110 13.05 -17.69 -0.97
C LYS A 110 12.11 -18.59 -0.44
N GLU A 111 11.54 -19.35 -1.18
CA GLU A 111 10.66 -20.19 -0.67
C GLU A 111 11.20 -21.20 0.09
N ALA A 112 12.21 -21.26 0.36
CA ALA A 112 12.82 -22.29 1.13
C ALA A 112 11.94 -22.83 2.22
#